data_01c75bf024ebc308614e8792044bc3ed
#
_entry.id   01c75bf024ebc308614e8792044bc3ed
#
_cell.length_a   1.000
_cell.length_b   1.000
_cell.length_c   1.000
_cell.angle_alpha   90.00
_cell.angle_beta   90.00
_cell.angle_gamma   90.00
#
_symmetry.space_group_name_H-M   'P 1'
#
loop_
_entity.id
_entity.type
_entity.pdbx_description
1 polymer ?
#
loop_
_entity_poly.entity_id
_entity_poly.type
_entity_poly.pdbx_seq_one_letter_code
_entity_poly.pdbx_strand_id
1 'polypeptide(L)'
;MLQKYCNIKEKGINRILVEKGIWIPVKKTDFEKITYEKYPPNNKYRCESILGMIDINPYGEMLACCGLTSEQNPFLRLGNVNKHNIKELYESSFKDLLKIWLYTEGPEAILRYISIKKGVERNIYPRHVCAACRELFSDKENIAIIQENFIEISNKVLLKYFLATK
;
A
#
# COMPACT_ATOMS: atom_id res chain seq x y z
N MET A 1 2.09 -31.75 2.58
CA MET A 1 2.76 -31.20 3.78
C MET A 1 1.94 -30.12 4.48
N LEU A 2 1.24 -29.23 3.79
CA LEU A 2 0.40 -28.15 4.38
C LEU A 2 -0.82 -28.64 5.15
N GLN A 3 -1.42 -29.78 4.78
CA GLN A 3 -2.60 -30.34 5.46
C GLN A 3 -2.33 -30.76 6.91
N LYS A 4 -1.06 -30.92 7.30
CA LYS A 4 -0.67 -31.32 8.66
C LYS A 4 -0.74 -30.17 9.68
N TYR A 5 -0.75 -28.93 9.20
CA TYR A 5 -0.83 -27.72 10.05
C TYR A 5 -2.25 -27.25 10.33
N CYS A 6 -3.23 -27.72 9.55
CA CYS A 6 -4.64 -27.29 9.73
C CYS A 6 -5.30 -27.88 10.99
N ASN A 7 -4.66 -28.84 11.66
CA ASN A 7 -5.22 -29.53 12.83
C ASN A 7 -4.57 -29.16 14.17
N ILE A 8 -3.69 -28.17 14.22
CA ILE A 8 -3.08 -27.73 15.46
C ILE A 8 -4.07 -26.82 16.19
N LYS A 9 -4.87 -27.44 17.09
CA LYS A 9 -5.61 -26.74 18.13
C LYS A 9 -4.67 -26.51 19.31
N GLU A 10 -3.81 -25.51 19.23
CA GLU A 10 -3.12 -25.02 20.42
C GLU A 10 -4.08 -24.14 21.24
N LYS A 11 -4.16 -24.43 22.54
CA LYS A 11 -4.92 -23.62 23.49
C LYS A 11 -4.36 -22.19 23.49
N GLY A 12 -5.16 -21.24 23.00
CA GLY A 12 -4.80 -19.81 22.99
C GLY A 12 -4.69 -19.17 21.61
N ILE A 13 -4.57 -19.95 20.53
CA ILE A 13 -4.66 -19.44 19.16
C ILE A 13 -6.07 -19.69 18.65
N ASN A 14 -6.87 -18.66 18.52
CA ASN A 14 -8.27 -18.80 18.18
C ASN A 14 -8.52 -19.42 16.79
N ARG A 15 -7.63 -19.21 15.82
CA ARG A 15 -7.73 -19.80 14.48
C ARG A 15 -6.47 -19.55 13.65
N ILE A 16 -5.93 -20.58 13.00
CA ILE A 16 -5.00 -20.44 11.89
C ILE A 16 -5.81 -20.69 10.62
N LEU A 17 -5.92 -19.68 9.77
CA LEU A 17 -6.52 -19.78 8.45
C LEU A 17 -5.39 -19.99 7.44
N VAL A 18 -5.42 -21.12 6.73
CA VAL A 18 -4.50 -21.39 5.63
C VAL A 18 -5.28 -21.25 4.33
N GLU A 19 -5.01 -20.21 3.58
CA GLU A 19 -5.62 -19.98 2.28
C GLU A 19 -4.64 -20.30 1.15
N LYS A 20 -5.17 -20.86 0.07
CA LYS A 20 -4.43 -21.08 -1.15
C LYS A 20 -4.38 -19.77 -1.93
N GLY A 21 -3.26 -19.05 -1.84
CA GLY A 21 -3.02 -17.85 -2.65
C GLY A 21 -2.44 -18.20 -4.02
N ILE A 22 -2.82 -17.48 -5.05
CA ILE A 22 -2.16 -17.52 -6.36
C ILE A 22 -1.06 -16.46 -6.32
N TRP A 23 0.19 -16.89 -6.34
CA TRP A 23 1.34 -15.99 -6.51
C TRP A 23 1.44 -15.59 -7.98
N ILE A 24 1.24 -14.32 -8.24
CA ILE A 24 1.40 -13.73 -9.57
C ILE A 24 2.80 -13.12 -9.65
N PRO A 25 3.68 -13.59 -10.56
CA PRO A 25 5.02 -13.02 -10.71
C PRO A 25 4.93 -11.55 -11.12
N VAL A 26 5.30 -10.63 -10.23
CA VAL A 26 5.11 -9.18 -10.42
C VAL A 26 5.80 -8.65 -11.68
N LYS A 27 6.97 -9.21 -12.06
CA LYS A 27 7.71 -8.83 -13.28
C LYS A 27 6.99 -9.16 -14.59
N LYS A 28 6.07 -10.14 -14.57
CA LYS A 28 5.31 -10.61 -15.74
C LYS A 28 3.82 -10.30 -15.64
N THR A 29 3.41 -9.63 -14.57
CA THR A 29 2.00 -9.35 -14.33
C THR A 29 1.57 -8.16 -15.15
N ASP A 30 0.63 -8.40 -16.04
CA ASP A 30 -0.11 -7.37 -16.75
C ASP A 30 -1.26 -6.92 -15.84
N PHE A 31 -1.02 -5.85 -15.10
CA PHE A 31 -2.04 -5.31 -14.17
C PHE A 31 -3.28 -4.78 -14.88
N GLU A 32 -3.20 -4.48 -16.18
CA GLU A 32 -4.36 -4.03 -16.96
C GLU A 32 -5.30 -5.19 -17.25
N LYS A 33 -4.78 -6.41 -17.33
CA LYS A 33 -5.58 -7.63 -17.50
C LYS A 33 -6.12 -8.21 -16.19
N ILE A 34 -5.62 -7.77 -15.05
CA ILE A 34 -6.23 -8.07 -13.76
C ILE A 34 -7.47 -7.16 -13.65
N THR A 35 -8.49 -7.49 -14.40
CA THR A 35 -9.81 -6.85 -14.30
C THR A 35 -10.44 -7.31 -12.99
N TYR A 36 -10.25 -6.53 -11.94
CA TYR A 36 -11.21 -6.56 -10.86
C TYR A 36 -12.49 -5.92 -11.39
N GLU A 37 -13.53 -6.72 -11.45
CA GLU A 37 -14.83 -6.30 -11.88
C GLU A 37 -15.23 -4.99 -11.20
N LYS A 38 -15.39 -3.98 -12.02
CA LYS A 38 -16.10 -2.73 -11.78
C LYS A 38 -15.99 -2.13 -10.37
N TYR A 39 -14.88 -1.47 -10.09
CA TYR A 39 -14.92 -0.43 -9.08
C TYR A 39 -15.80 0.71 -9.63
N PRO A 40 -16.88 1.11 -8.94
CA PRO A 40 -17.69 2.21 -9.40
C PRO A 40 -16.84 3.48 -9.47
N PRO A 41 -17.03 4.35 -10.47
CA PRO A 41 -16.19 5.52 -10.74
C PRO A 41 -16.12 6.55 -9.60
N ASN A 42 -16.99 6.43 -8.60
CA ASN A 42 -17.06 7.33 -7.45
C ASN A 42 -16.42 6.78 -6.17
N ASN A 43 -15.88 5.57 -6.16
CA ASN A 43 -15.17 5.08 -4.99
C ASN A 43 -13.82 5.80 -4.86
N LYS A 44 -13.63 6.46 -3.73
CA LYS A 44 -12.32 6.90 -3.27
C LYS A 44 -11.48 5.64 -3.07
N TYR A 45 -10.57 5.36 -3.98
CA TYR A 45 -9.72 4.17 -3.99
C TYR A 45 -8.62 4.28 -2.93
N ARG A 46 -8.99 4.41 -1.66
CA ARG A 46 -8.02 4.32 -0.57
C ARG A 46 -7.42 2.92 -0.52
N CYS A 47 -6.17 2.83 -0.10
CA CYS A 47 -5.51 1.55 0.08
C CYS A 47 -5.71 1.08 1.52
N GLU A 48 -6.65 0.16 1.74
CA GLU A 48 -6.94 -0.38 3.08
C GLU A 48 -5.85 -1.31 3.62
N SER A 49 -5.00 -1.84 2.75
CA SER A 49 -3.88 -2.69 3.16
C SER A 49 -2.77 -1.90 3.84
N ILE A 50 -2.54 -0.65 3.42
CA ILE A 50 -1.52 0.19 4.06
C ILE A 50 -1.99 0.59 5.46
N LEU A 51 -1.10 0.60 6.45
CA LEU A 51 -1.37 0.84 7.87
C LEU A 51 -2.33 -0.18 8.53
N GLY A 52 -3.07 -0.97 7.76
CA GLY A 52 -3.97 -2.00 8.26
C GLY A 52 -3.34 -3.39 8.34
N MET A 53 -2.31 -3.63 7.54
CA MET A 53 -1.61 -4.91 7.48
C MET A 53 -0.11 -4.67 7.37
N ILE A 54 0.65 -5.61 7.93
CA ILE A 54 2.10 -5.70 7.74
C ILE A 54 2.42 -7.03 7.09
N ASP A 55 3.47 -7.02 6.28
CA ASP A 55 4.05 -8.22 5.71
C ASP A 55 5.51 -8.32 6.11
N ILE A 56 5.98 -9.52 6.41
CA ILE A 56 7.39 -9.78 6.71
C ILE A 56 7.86 -10.87 5.75
N ASN A 57 8.73 -10.47 4.84
CA ASN A 57 9.25 -11.39 3.86
C ASN A 57 10.30 -12.36 4.46
N PRO A 58 10.70 -13.43 3.74
CA PRO A 58 11.67 -14.40 4.24
C PRO A 58 13.04 -13.84 4.61
N TYR A 59 13.37 -12.63 4.18
CA TYR A 59 14.63 -11.93 4.50
C TYR A 59 14.52 -11.08 5.75
N GLY A 60 13.36 -11.09 6.42
CA GLY A 60 13.08 -10.28 7.59
C GLY A 60 12.77 -8.82 7.28
N GLU A 61 12.55 -8.45 6.03
CA GLU A 61 12.11 -7.09 5.69
C GLU A 61 10.62 -6.93 6.00
N MET A 62 10.29 -5.94 6.80
CA MET A 62 8.93 -5.56 7.13
C MET A 62 8.41 -4.54 6.13
N LEU A 63 7.26 -4.83 5.56
CA LEU A 63 6.61 -4.03 4.53
C LEU A 63 5.31 -3.44 5.09
N ALA A 64 4.97 -2.24 4.66
CA ALA A 64 3.79 -1.51 5.13
C ALA A 64 2.47 -2.02 4.52
N CYS A 65 2.52 -2.95 3.58
CA CYS A 65 1.36 -3.60 2.98
C CYS A 65 1.75 -4.94 2.37
N CYS A 66 0.77 -5.81 2.16
CA CYS A 66 0.90 -7.10 1.46
C CYS A 66 0.57 -7.01 -0.04
N GLY A 67 0.56 -5.80 -0.61
CA GLY A 67 0.17 -5.59 -2.00
C GLY A 67 1.15 -6.16 -3.01
N LEU A 68 0.67 -6.39 -4.25
CA LEU A 68 1.43 -7.06 -5.33
C LEU A 68 2.76 -6.39 -5.69
N THR A 69 2.98 -5.14 -5.29
CA THR A 69 4.19 -4.36 -5.60
C THR A 69 5.03 -4.03 -4.37
N SER A 70 4.62 -4.49 -3.19
CA SER A 70 5.23 -4.07 -1.91
C SER A 70 6.71 -4.40 -1.81
N GLU A 71 7.12 -5.62 -2.19
CA GLU A 71 8.52 -6.07 -2.11
C GLU A 71 9.46 -5.28 -3.03
N GLN A 72 8.95 -4.77 -4.14
CA GLN A 72 9.74 -4.06 -5.14
C GLN A 72 9.75 -2.56 -4.93
N ASN A 73 8.95 -2.07 -3.98
CA ASN A 73 8.81 -0.66 -3.70
C ASN A 73 9.55 -0.26 -2.42
N PRO A 74 10.70 0.40 -2.52
CA PRO A 74 11.49 0.79 -1.35
C PRO A 74 10.74 1.75 -0.41
N PHE A 75 9.79 2.53 -0.91
CA PHE A 75 8.98 3.46 -0.10
C PHE A 75 7.97 2.75 0.82
N LEU A 76 7.70 1.46 0.57
CA LEU A 76 6.83 0.65 1.40
C LEU A 76 7.60 -0.20 2.42
N ARG A 77 8.92 -0.18 2.42
CA ARG A 77 9.74 -0.86 3.40
C ARG A 77 9.80 -0.06 4.69
N LEU A 78 9.56 -0.74 5.81
CA LEU A 78 9.65 -0.15 7.16
C LEU A 78 11.00 -0.40 7.80
N GLY A 79 11.62 -1.52 7.50
CA GLY A 79 12.92 -1.92 8.03
C GLY A 79 13.06 -3.43 8.11
N ASN A 80 14.07 -3.91 8.85
CA ASN A 80 14.33 -5.33 9.00
C ASN A 80 14.13 -5.76 10.46
N VAL A 81 13.27 -6.74 10.68
CA VAL A 81 12.89 -7.23 12.03
C VAL A 81 14.03 -7.95 12.76
N ASN A 82 15.08 -8.36 12.05
CA ASN A 82 16.27 -8.90 12.67
C ASN A 82 17.19 -7.81 13.27
N LYS A 83 16.94 -6.53 12.94
CA LYS A 83 17.77 -5.38 13.34
C LYS A 83 17.00 -4.37 14.19
N HIS A 84 15.68 -4.37 14.10
CA HIS A 84 14.82 -3.37 14.73
C HIS A 84 13.60 -4.02 15.40
N ASN A 85 13.06 -3.35 16.39
CA ASN A 85 11.85 -3.79 17.06
C ASN A 85 10.63 -3.67 16.13
N ILE A 86 9.85 -4.74 16.00
CA ILE A 86 8.66 -4.82 15.13
C ILE A 86 7.65 -3.71 15.46
N LYS A 87 7.42 -3.45 16.75
CA LYS A 87 6.48 -2.43 17.20
C LYS A 87 6.94 -1.03 16.74
N GLU A 88 8.23 -0.72 16.90
CA GLU A 88 8.78 0.57 16.48
C GLU A 88 8.70 0.75 14.95
N LEU A 89 9.00 -0.32 14.19
CA LEU A 89 8.86 -0.30 12.73
C LEU A 89 7.40 -0.06 12.32
N TYR A 90 6.46 -0.74 12.96
CA TYR A 90 5.03 -0.56 12.67
C TYR A 90 4.57 0.85 13.02
N GLU A 91 4.91 1.35 14.21
CA GLU A 91 4.55 2.71 14.65
C GLU A 91 5.17 3.79 13.76
N SER A 92 6.34 3.55 13.16
CA SER A 92 6.97 4.49 12.24
C SER A 92 6.13 4.74 10.99
N SER A 93 5.34 3.76 10.55
CA SER A 93 4.47 3.89 9.37
C SER A 93 3.39 4.95 9.54
N PHE A 94 2.92 5.18 10.77
CA PHE A 94 1.92 6.21 11.10
C PHE A 94 2.51 7.63 11.19
N LYS A 95 3.82 7.77 11.05
CA LYS A 95 4.53 9.06 10.97
C LYS A 95 4.94 9.42 9.54
N ASP A 96 4.73 8.51 8.61
CA ASP A 96 5.07 8.69 7.19
C ASP A 96 3.88 9.27 6.44
N LEU A 97 4.00 10.53 6.02
CA LEU A 97 2.94 11.25 5.31
C LEU A 97 2.47 10.53 4.06
N LEU A 98 3.38 9.92 3.30
CA LEU A 98 3.03 9.21 2.06
C LEU A 98 2.18 7.97 2.35
N LYS A 99 2.49 7.23 3.41
CA LYS A 99 1.69 6.08 3.84
C LYS A 99 0.32 6.50 4.35
N ILE A 100 0.25 7.59 5.13
CA ILE A 100 -1.02 8.18 5.57
C ILE A 100 -1.84 8.63 4.36
N TRP A 101 -1.23 9.22 3.35
CA TRP A 101 -1.92 9.66 2.13
C TRP A 101 -2.45 8.49 1.30
N LEU A 102 -1.64 7.44 1.13
CA LEU A 102 -2.08 6.19 0.50
C LEU A 102 -3.28 5.57 1.23
N TYR A 103 -3.27 5.60 2.56
CA TYR A 103 -4.39 5.10 3.38
C TYR A 103 -5.64 5.95 3.24
N THR A 104 -5.52 7.27 3.27
CA THR A 104 -6.67 8.18 3.31
C THR A 104 -7.32 8.39 1.95
N GLU A 105 -6.53 8.52 0.89
CA GLU A 105 -7.01 8.89 -0.44
C GLU A 105 -6.64 7.88 -1.53
N GLY A 106 -5.62 7.03 -1.29
CA GLY A 106 -5.13 6.04 -2.23
C GLY A 106 -4.22 6.57 -3.33
N PRO A 107 -3.54 5.68 -4.06
CA PRO A 107 -2.52 6.07 -5.04
C PRO A 107 -3.07 6.82 -6.25
N GLU A 108 -4.33 6.57 -6.65
CA GLU A 108 -4.94 7.27 -7.77
C GLU A 108 -5.18 8.75 -7.47
N ALA A 109 -5.57 9.09 -6.23
CA ALA A 109 -5.72 10.48 -5.82
C ALA A 109 -4.39 11.23 -5.78
N ILE A 110 -3.31 10.52 -5.39
CA ILE A 110 -1.95 11.06 -5.41
C ILE A 110 -1.50 11.35 -6.84
N LEU A 111 -1.69 10.40 -7.74
CA LEU A 111 -1.37 10.57 -9.16
C LEU A 111 -2.15 11.72 -9.81
N ARG A 112 -3.43 11.89 -9.42
CA ARG A 112 -4.24 13.04 -9.87
C ARG A 112 -3.66 14.36 -9.39
N TYR A 113 -3.27 14.43 -8.11
CA TYR A 113 -2.61 15.62 -7.57
C TYR A 113 -1.33 15.97 -8.35
N ILE A 114 -0.50 14.96 -8.61
CA ILE A 114 0.74 15.11 -9.39
C ILE A 114 0.45 15.62 -10.81
N SER A 115 -0.57 15.04 -11.46
CA SER A 115 -0.95 15.47 -12.82
C SER A 115 -1.37 16.93 -12.86
N ILE A 116 -2.11 17.41 -11.86
CA ILE A 116 -2.46 18.84 -11.72
C ILE A 116 -1.20 19.69 -11.59
N LYS A 117 -0.23 19.26 -10.77
CA LYS A 117 1.04 19.99 -10.61
C LYS A 117 1.90 19.98 -11.87
N LYS A 118 1.84 18.93 -12.67
CA LYS A 118 2.49 18.84 -14.00
C LYS A 118 1.74 19.62 -15.09
N GLY A 119 0.54 20.10 -14.83
CA GLY A 119 -0.31 20.74 -15.85
C GLY A 119 -0.80 19.80 -16.95
N VAL A 120 -0.90 18.49 -16.65
CA VAL A 120 -1.35 17.47 -17.60
C VAL A 120 -2.70 16.90 -17.17
N GLU A 121 -3.57 16.62 -18.15
CA GLU A 121 -4.82 15.94 -17.89
C GLU A 121 -4.57 14.45 -17.62
N ARG A 122 -5.24 13.93 -16.58
CA ARG A 122 -5.16 12.51 -16.24
C ARG A 122 -6.50 11.84 -16.50
N ASN A 123 -6.49 10.92 -17.43
CA ASN A 123 -7.61 10.02 -17.64
C ASN A 123 -7.60 8.93 -16.55
N ILE A 124 -8.68 8.88 -15.77
CA ILE A 124 -8.87 7.87 -14.74
C ILE A 124 -9.75 6.78 -15.34
N TYR A 125 -9.20 5.59 -15.36
CA TYR A 125 -9.93 4.37 -15.74
C TYR A 125 -9.95 3.37 -14.59
N PRO A 126 -10.99 2.54 -14.49
CA PRO A 126 -11.06 1.50 -13.46
C PRO A 126 -9.88 0.55 -13.59
N ARG A 127 -9.10 0.41 -12.51
CA ARG A 127 -7.95 -0.49 -12.44
C ARG A 127 -7.69 -0.89 -11.00
N HIS A 128 -6.88 -1.93 -10.82
CA HIS A 128 -6.48 -2.36 -9.49
C HIS A 128 -5.63 -1.29 -8.79
N VAL A 129 -5.87 -1.10 -7.47
CA VAL A 129 -5.15 -0.10 -6.66
C VAL A 129 -3.63 -0.28 -6.70
N CYS A 130 -3.14 -1.51 -6.76
CA CYS A 130 -1.70 -1.80 -6.90
C CYS A 130 -1.11 -1.35 -8.25
N ALA A 131 -1.90 -1.32 -9.32
CA ALA A 131 -1.44 -0.80 -10.61
C ALA A 131 -1.18 0.72 -10.53
N ALA A 132 -2.08 1.46 -9.88
CA ALA A 132 -1.88 2.88 -9.61
C ALA A 132 -0.70 3.13 -8.65
N CYS A 133 -0.55 2.30 -7.63
CA CYS A 133 0.59 2.37 -6.71
C CYS A 133 1.92 2.12 -7.43
N ARG A 134 1.98 1.13 -8.33
CA ARG A 134 3.17 0.88 -9.15
C ARG A 134 3.51 2.07 -10.03
N GLU A 135 2.53 2.66 -10.72
CA GLU A 135 2.74 3.85 -11.55
C GLU A 135 3.28 5.02 -10.72
N LEU A 136 2.68 5.27 -9.56
CA LEU A 136 3.12 6.33 -8.64
C LEU A 136 4.61 6.25 -8.32
N PHE A 137 5.10 5.05 -8.02
CA PHE A 137 6.48 4.85 -7.56
C PHE A 137 7.47 4.51 -8.68
N SER A 138 7.01 4.27 -9.90
CA SER A 138 7.89 3.99 -11.05
C SER A 138 8.58 5.22 -11.60
N ASP A 139 8.01 6.40 -11.37
CA ASP A 139 8.53 7.67 -11.83
C ASP A 139 9.10 8.49 -10.67
N LYS A 140 10.40 8.77 -10.73
CA LYS A 140 11.11 9.58 -9.72
C LYS A 140 10.60 11.01 -9.64
N GLU A 141 10.12 11.55 -10.76
CA GLU A 141 9.55 12.89 -10.81
C GLU A 141 8.30 13.00 -9.94
N ASN A 142 7.48 11.95 -9.87
CA ASN A 142 6.33 11.92 -9.01
C ASN A 142 6.72 12.11 -7.54
N ILE A 143 7.81 11.48 -7.12
CA ILE A 143 8.31 11.59 -5.74
C ILE A 143 8.89 12.99 -5.49
N ALA A 144 9.60 13.57 -6.45
CA ALA A 144 10.12 14.93 -6.35
C ALA A 144 8.97 15.95 -6.15
N ILE A 145 7.91 15.86 -6.94
CA ILE A 145 6.73 16.73 -6.80
C ILE A 145 6.08 16.60 -5.42
N ILE A 146 5.98 15.39 -4.87
CA ILE A 146 5.46 15.18 -3.51
C ILE A 146 6.35 15.87 -2.47
N GLN A 147 7.66 15.74 -2.60
CA GLN A 147 8.63 16.35 -1.67
C GLN A 147 8.59 17.88 -1.74
N GLU A 148 8.55 18.45 -2.92
CA GLU A 148 8.47 19.91 -3.15
C GLU A 148 7.19 20.53 -2.58
N ASN A 149 6.10 19.78 -2.58
CA ASN A 149 4.80 20.25 -2.09
C ASN A 149 4.43 19.70 -0.70
N PHE A 150 5.41 19.23 0.07
CA PHE A 150 5.21 18.52 1.34
C PHE A 150 4.30 19.27 2.32
N ILE A 151 4.48 20.57 2.50
CA ILE A 151 3.71 21.37 3.47
C ILE A 151 2.23 21.44 3.07
N GLU A 152 1.94 21.71 1.79
CA GLU A 152 0.57 21.76 1.27
C GLU A 152 -0.13 20.40 1.46
N ILE A 153 0.59 19.32 1.09
CA ILE A 153 0.08 17.95 1.18
C ILE A 153 -0.18 17.58 2.64
N SER A 154 0.76 17.87 3.54
CA SER A 154 0.64 17.48 4.95
C SER A 154 -0.59 18.10 5.61
N ASN A 155 -0.83 19.38 5.40
CA ASN A 155 -2.00 20.07 5.96
C ASN A 155 -3.32 19.43 5.50
N LYS A 156 -3.41 19.12 4.20
CA LYS A 156 -4.61 18.51 3.60
C LYS A 156 -4.82 17.06 4.06
N VAL A 157 -3.76 16.27 4.03
CA VAL A 157 -3.82 14.83 4.27
C VAL A 157 -4.04 14.51 5.75
N LEU A 158 -3.31 15.21 6.63
CA LEU A 158 -3.44 15.00 8.08
C LEU A 158 -4.83 15.41 8.58
N LEU A 159 -5.40 16.52 8.08
CA LEU A 159 -6.76 16.88 8.42
C LEU A 159 -7.75 15.78 8.05
N LYS A 160 -7.65 15.22 6.82
CA LYS A 160 -8.51 14.12 6.39
C LYS A 160 -8.32 12.86 7.22
N TYR A 161 -7.08 12.53 7.55
CA TYR A 161 -6.75 11.36 8.38
C TYR A 161 -7.39 11.47 9.75
N PHE A 162 -7.23 12.60 10.44
CA PHE A 162 -7.84 12.82 11.76
C PHE A 162 -9.38 12.82 11.73
N LEU A 163 -9.99 13.30 10.65
CA LEU A 163 -11.45 13.26 10.51
C LEU A 163 -11.98 11.85 10.22
N ALA A 164 -11.19 11.01 9.58
CA ALA A 164 -11.57 9.63 9.23
C ALA A 164 -11.35 8.62 10.36
N THR A 165 -10.52 8.96 11.37
CA THR A 165 -10.17 8.07 12.50
C THR A 165 -10.96 8.36 13.78
N LYS A 166 -11.87 9.32 13.74
CA LYS A 166 -12.87 9.59 14.79
C LYS A 166 -14.17 8.83 14.53
#